data_3053b9cd7176a81863602025ea7ad2fc
#
_entry.id   3053b9cd7176a81863602025ea7ad2fc
#
_cell.length_a   1.000
_cell.length_b   1.000
_cell.length_c   1.000
_cell.angle_alpha   90.00
_cell.angle_beta   90.00
_cell.angle_gamma   90.00
#
_symmetry.space_group_name_H-M   'P 1'
#
loop_
_entity.id
_entity.type
_entity.pdbx_description
1 polymer ?
#
loop_
_entity_poly.entity_id
_entity_poly.type
_entity_poly.pdbx_seq_one_letter_code
_entity_poly.pdbx_strand_id
1 'polypeptide(L)'
;MSNTDNAVTGTTPASSPGSSAPEAPRPSRRSRWDATDLALIAVFAAIVAGSALIAAIPVGGLGVPITLQTLAVMLTGLALGPGRAFAAVGLYLLLGFAGLPIFSGGRSGLGVLAGPSAGYIFGFLLAATAVGALTVVVLRRTAAHSAKFRAVLLFCAAMVSSIVFVHGLGILGMMLNAKLSLSAAFLADLAFYPGDVIKNILAVTVALTLHKAFPDLLIRRVRRVHLAGEADGRA
;
A
#
# COMPACT_ATOMS: atom_id res chain seq x y z
N MET A 1 26.00 -15.77 96.89
CA MET A 1 24.94 -16.38 96.08
C MET A 1 24.55 -15.35 95.10
N SER A 2 24.94 -15.62 93.88
CA SER A 2 25.00 -14.71 92.80
C SER A 2 23.72 -14.79 91.95
N ASN A 3 23.21 -13.70 91.52
CA ASN A 3 22.21 -13.66 90.44
C ASN A 3 22.59 -12.54 89.50
N THR A 4 23.00 -12.94 88.32
CA THR A 4 23.42 -12.05 87.26
C THR A 4 22.27 -11.86 86.26
N ASP A 5 21.75 -10.65 86.25
CA ASP A 5 20.76 -10.23 85.25
C ASP A 5 21.41 -10.04 83.89
N ASN A 6 20.88 -10.74 82.92
CA ASN A 6 21.29 -10.63 81.51
C ASN A 6 20.31 -9.77 80.76
N ALA A 7 20.64 -8.48 80.55
CA ALA A 7 19.90 -7.56 79.72
C ALA A 7 20.18 -7.87 78.25
N VAL A 8 19.16 -8.38 77.54
CA VAL A 8 19.19 -8.56 76.09
C VAL A 8 18.85 -7.23 75.39
N THR A 9 19.86 -6.56 74.87
CA THR A 9 19.68 -5.41 73.97
C THR A 9 19.27 -5.87 72.60
N GLY A 10 18.00 -5.67 72.25
CA GLY A 10 17.49 -5.90 70.87
C GLY A 10 18.03 -4.87 69.90
N THR A 11 18.93 -5.27 69.02
CA THR A 11 19.35 -4.47 67.86
C THR A 11 18.37 -4.69 66.72
N THR A 12 17.58 -3.66 66.45
CA THR A 12 16.72 -3.58 65.23
C THR A 12 17.62 -3.50 64.00
N PRO A 13 17.44 -4.37 62.96
CA PRO A 13 18.23 -4.22 61.75
C PRO A 13 17.73 -2.99 60.98
N ALA A 14 18.66 -2.09 60.65
CA ALA A 14 18.44 -0.93 59.81
C ALA A 14 17.94 -1.38 58.44
N SER A 15 16.75 -0.92 58.04
CA SER A 15 16.22 -1.07 56.70
C SER A 15 17.14 -0.33 55.73
N SER A 16 17.81 -1.09 54.83
CA SER A 16 18.59 -0.55 53.72
C SER A 16 17.71 0.29 52.81
N PRO A 17 18.11 1.50 52.40
CA PRO A 17 17.38 2.27 51.41
C PRO A 17 17.41 1.48 50.09
N GLY A 18 16.23 1.11 49.60
CA GLY A 18 16.06 0.42 48.34
C GLY A 18 16.72 1.19 47.19
N SER A 19 17.76 0.61 46.64
CA SER A 19 18.37 1.06 45.39
C SER A 19 17.31 0.96 44.29
N SER A 20 16.65 2.06 43.99
CA SER A 20 15.82 2.18 42.79
C SER A 20 16.78 2.14 41.57
N ALA A 21 16.97 0.96 41.03
CA ALA A 21 17.64 0.82 39.74
C ALA A 21 16.94 1.73 38.71
N PRO A 22 17.69 2.46 37.87
CA PRO A 22 17.09 3.28 36.84
C PRO A 22 16.18 2.41 35.96
N GLU A 23 14.88 2.75 35.93
CA GLU A 23 13.91 2.06 35.05
C GLU A 23 14.42 2.16 33.62
N ALA A 24 14.76 1.04 33.00
CA ALA A 24 15.20 0.99 31.62
C ALA A 24 14.18 1.71 30.73
N PRO A 25 14.60 2.57 29.79
CA PRO A 25 13.69 3.30 28.93
C PRO A 25 12.73 2.33 28.24
N ARG A 26 11.45 2.47 28.52
CA ARG A 26 10.42 1.67 27.82
C ARG A 26 10.57 1.89 26.33
N PRO A 27 10.63 0.83 25.50
CA PRO A 27 10.73 1.00 24.06
C PRO A 27 9.56 1.86 23.60
N SER A 28 9.86 3.05 23.09
CA SER A 28 8.85 3.95 22.54
C SER A 28 8.08 3.17 21.48
N ARG A 29 6.75 3.16 21.56
CA ARG A 29 5.86 2.61 20.50
C ARG A 29 6.24 3.33 19.22
N ARG A 30 7.13 2.72 18.42
CA ARG A 30 7.50 3.28 17.12
C ARG A 30 6.23 3.50 16.34
N SER A 31 5.99 4.72 15.92
CA SER A 31 4.91 5.06 14.99
C SER A 31 4.95 4.04 13.83
N ARG A 32 3.79 3.53 13.45
CA ARG A 32 3.69 2.56 12.34
C ARG A 32 4.30 3.11 11.05
N TRP A 33 4.34 4.43 10.91
CA TRP A 33 4.90 5.15 9.78
C TRP A 33 5.80 6.28 10.27
N ASP A 34 6.95 6.45 9.60
CA ASP A 34 7.90 7.54 9.81
C ASP A 34 7.68 8.67 8.79
N ALA A 35 8.45 9.77 8.94
CA ALA A 35 8.35 10.91 8.04
C ALA A 35 8.62 10.54 6.57
N THR A 36 9.50 9.57 6.33
CA THR A 36 9.79 9.06 4.99
C THR A 36 8.59 8.34 4.40
N ASP A 37 7.85 7.57 5.22
CA ASP A 37 6.62 6.91 4.77
C ASP A 37 5.56 7.92 4.35
N LEU A 38 5.39 8.99 5.15
CA LEU A 38 4.43 10.06 4.85
C LEU A 38 4.82 10.81 3.56
N ALA A 39 6.11 11.11 3.37
CA ALA A 39 6.61 11.72 2.16
C ALA A 39 6.36 10.84 0.92
N LEU A 40 6.63 9.54 1.01
CA LEU A 40 6.37 8.59 -0.07
C LEU A 40 4.87 8.49 -0.39
N ILE A 41 4.01 8.44 0.62
CA ILE A 41 2.55 8.42 0.45
C ILE A 41 2.10 9.67 -0.31
N ALA A 42 2.58 10.85 0.09
CA ALA A 42 2.23 12.11 -0.55
C ALA A 42 2.73 12.19 -2.01
N VAL A 43 3.98 11.79 -2.26
CA VAL A 43 4.58 11.78 -3.61
C VAL A 43 3.82 10.82 -4.53
N PHE A 44 3.54 9.61 -4.09
CA PHE A 44 2.82 8.65 -4.92
C PHE A 44 1.34 9.02 -5.10
N ALA A 45 0.70 9.65 -4.13
CA ALA A 45 -0.63 10.24 -4.31
C ALA A 45 -0.61 11.34 -5.39
N ALA A 46 0.41 12.19 -5.39
CA ALA A 46 0.60 13.22 -6.42
C ALA A 46 0.89 12.62 -7.81
N ILE A 47 1.67 11.53 -7.90
CA ILE A 47 1.90 10.81 -9.15
C ILE A 47 0.60 10.23 -9.69
N VAL A 48 -0.24 9.62 -8.85
CA VAL A 48 -1.57 9.10 -9.26
C VAL A 48 -2.46 10.26 -9.74
N ALA A 49 -2.49 11.39 -9.03
CA ALA A 49 -3.25 12.57 -9.44
C ALA A 49 -2.76 13.15 -10.78
N GLY A 50 -1.45 13.33 -10.94
CA GLY A 50 -0.86 13.82 -12.18
C GLY A 50 -1.16 12.90 -13.37
N SER A 51 -1.09 11.58 -13.17
CA SER A 51 -1.40 10.58 -14.20
C SER A 51 -2.87 10.57 -14.64
N ALA A 52 -3.78 11.09 -13.81
CA ALA A 52 -5.19 11.27 -14.16
C ALA A 52 -5.43 12.45 -15.11
N LEU A 53 -4.57 13.47 -15.03
CA LEU A 53 -4.70 14.71 -15.80
C LEU A 53 -3.95 14.64 -17.14
N ILE A 54 -2.91 13.80 -17.22
CA ILE A 54 -2.11 13.64 -18.42
C ILE A 54 -2.77 12.60 -19.34
N ALA A 55 -2.91 12.95 -20.62
CA ALA A 55 -3.33 12.06 -21.72
C ALA A 55 -4.65 11.29 -21.44
N ALA A 56 -5.69 11.99 -21.01
CA ALA A 56 -7.02 11.42 -20.97
C ALA A 56 -7.58 11.30 -22.40
N ILE A 57 -7.50 10.10 -23.00
CA ILE A 57 -8.02 9.83 -24.35
C ILE A 57 -9.46 9.37 -24.20
N PRO A 58 -10.46 10.14 -24.69
CA PRO A 58 -11.84 9.73 -24.61
C PRO A 58 -12.08 8.50 -25.51
N VAL A 59 -12.77 7.50 -24.98
CA VAL A 59 -13.09 6.26 -25.70
C VAL A 59 -14.60 6.09 -25.72
N GLY A 60 -15.15 5.91 -26.93
CA GLY A 60 -16.49 5.36 -27.13
C GLY A 60 -17.66 6.14 -26.55
N GLY A 61 -17.56 7.42 -26.25
CA GLY A 61 -18.70 8.23 -25.75
C GLY A 61 -19.25 7.87 -24.38
N LEU A 62 -18.65 6.88 -23.68
CA LEU A 62 -19.12 6.39 -22.37
C LEU A 62 -18.62 7.20 -21.18
N GLY A 63 -17.82 8.25 -21.42
CA GLY A 63 -17.30 9.11 -20.34
C GLY A 63 -16.22 8.48 -19.46
N VAL A 64 -15.66 7.34 -19.86
CA VAL A 64 -14.50 6.70 -19.20
C VAL A 64 -13.29 6.82 -20.15
N PRO A 65 -12.36 7.77 -19.89
CA PRO A 65 -11.20 7.94 -20.77
C PRO A 65 -10.09 6.95 -20.43
N ILE A 66 -9.26 6.63 -21.40
CA ILE A 66 -7.98 5.95 -21.17
C ILE A 66 -7.02 6.98 -20.56
N THR A 67 -6.42 6.63 -19.42
CA THR A 67 -5.47 7.46 -18.70
C THR A 67 -4.19 6.70 -18.38
N LEU A 68 -3.19 7.38 -17.85
CA LEU A 68 -2.00 6.75 -17.29
C LEU A 68 -2.21 6.25 -15.84
N GLN A 69 -3.41 6.41 -15.28
CA GLN A 69 -3.67 6.09 -13.87
C GLN A 69 -3.40 4.63 -13.52
N THR A 70 -3.77 3.66 -14.37
CA THR A 70 -3.50 2.25 -14.11
C THR A 70 -2.01 1.99 -13.90
N LEU A 71 -1.13 2.64 -14.70
CA LEU A 71 0.33 2.57 -14.52
C LEU A 71 0.74 3.10 -13.14
N ALA A 72 0.29 4.30 -12.79
CA ALA A 72 0.67 4.96 -11.53
C ALA A 72 0.16 4.17 -10.30
N VAL A 73 -1.08 3.65 -10.38
CA VAL A 73 -1.71 2.84 -9.33
C VAL A 73 -0.96 1.52 -9.12
N MET A 74 -0.65 0.79 -10.22
CA MET A 74 0.12 -0.45 -10.14
C MET A 74 1.54 -0.20 -9.65
N LEU A 75 2.21 0.84 -10.16
CA LEU A 75 3.54 1.24 -9.68
C LEU A 75 3.53 1.55 -8.18
N THR A 76 2.50 2.24 -7.70
CA THR A 76 2.35 2.56 -6.27
C THR A 76 2.33 1.29 -5.42
N GLY A 77 1.52 0.30 -5.80
CA GLY A 77 1.46 -0.98 -5.10
C GLY A 77 2.77 -1.77 -5.16
N LEU A 78 3.32 -1.91 -6.36
CA LEU A 78 4.59 -2.62 -6.61
C LEU A 78 5.77 -2.00 -5.84
N ALA A 79 5.85 -0.66 -5.76
CA ALA A 79 6.96 0.04 -5.12
C ALA A 79 6.84 0.12 -3.60
N LEU A 80 5.65 0.41 -3.09
CA LEU A 80 5.45 0.75 -1.67
C LEU A 80 4.96 -0.41 -0.80
N GLY A 81 4.39 -1.45 -1.41
CA GLY A 81 3.69 -2.51 -0.68
C GLY A 81 2.29 -2.09 -0.21
N PRO A 82 1.50 -3.02 0.41
CA PRO A 82 0.06 -2.85 0.55
C PRO A 82 -0.36 -1.66 1.40
N GLY A 83 0.25 -1.47 2.58
CA GLY A 83 -0.21 -0.44 3.53
C GLY A 83 0.02 0.98 3.04
N ARG A 84 1.22 1.27 2.49
CA ARG A 84 1.53 2.61 1.97
C ARG A 84 0.82 2.87 0.64
N ALA A 85 0.63 1.84 -0.19
CA ALA A 85 -0.16 1.96 -1.42
C ALA A 85 -1.62 2.28 -1.12
N PHE A 86 -2.23 1.58 -0.15
CA PHE A 86 -3.58 1.91 0.34
C PHE A 86 -3.66 3.37 0.79
N ALA A 87 -2.67 3.83 1.58
CA ALA A 87 -2.66 5.20 2.06
C ALA A 87 -2.44 6.24 0.95
N ALA A 88 -1.56 5.97 -0.02
CA ALA A 88 -1.29 6.88 -1.13
C ALA A 88 -2.49 7.03 -2.07
N VAL A 89 -3.08 5.91 -2.51
CA VAL A 89 -4.29 5.95 -3.35
C VAL A 89 -5.48 6.46 -2.55
N GLY A 90 -5.60 6.08 -1.26
CA GLY A 90 -6.63 6.61 -0.37
C GLY A 90 -6.53 8.13 -0.19
N LEU A 91 -5.33 8.67 -0.02
CA LEU A 91 -5.10 10.12 0.04
C LEU A 91 -5.51 10.82 -1.26
N TYR A 92 -5.13 10.27 -2.43
CA TYR A 92 -5.59 10.77 -3.72
C TYR A 92 -7.12 10.81 -3.80
N LEU A 93 -7.80 9.72 -3.42
CA LEU A 93 -9.27 9.66 -3.44
C LEU A 93 -9.89 10.66 -2.47
N LEU A 94 -9.35 10.77 -1.26
CA LEU A 94 -9.81 11.72 -0.23
C LEU A 94 -9.76 13.16 -0.73
N LEU A 95 -8.62 13.57 -1.31
CA LEU A 95 -8.43 14.90 -1.85
C LEU A 95 -9.38 15.17 -3.03
N GLY A 96 -9.53 14.19 -3.94
CA GLY A 96 -10.44 14.31 -5.08
C GLY A 96 -11.91 14.42 -4.65
N PHE A 97 -12.36 13.62 -3.67
CA PHE A 97 -13.71 13.72 -3.11
C PHE A 97 -13.93 14.99 -2.29
N ALA A 98 -12.89 15.53 -1.66
CA ALA A 98 -12.92 16.80 -0.96
C ALA A 98 -13.04 18.04 -1.90
N GLY A 99 -12.95 17.81 -3.22
CA GLY A 99 -13.18 18.87 -4.21
C GLY A 99 -11.95 19.29 -5.03
N LEU A 100 -10.78 18.69 -4.80
CA LEU A 100 -9.61 18.95 -5.67
C LEU A 100 -9.86 18.35 -7.06
N PRO A 101 -9.65 19.13 -8.16
CA PRO A 101 -9.94 18.68 -9.53
C PRO A 101 -8.84 17.75 -10.07
N ILE A 102 -8.64 16.62 -9.39
CA ILE A 102 -7.56 15.66 -9.65
C ILE A 102 -8.03 14.31 -10.19
N PHE A 103 -9.34 14.12 -10.36
CA PHE A 103 -9.86 12.97 -11.08
C PHE A 103 -9.76 13.18 -12.60
N SER A 104 -9.84 12.09 -13.34
CA SER A 104 -9.72 12.13 -14.80
C SER A 104 -10.66 13.16 -15.45
N GLY A 105 -10.09 13.98 -16.34
CA GLY A 105 -10.80 15.11 -16.95
C GLY A 105 -10.99 16.32 -16.04
N GLY A 106 -10.21 16.46 -14.97
CA GLY A 106 -10.30 17.57 -14.02
C GLY A 106 -11.53 17.52 -13.12
N ARG A 107 -12.17 16.36 -13.00
CA ARG A 107 -13.36 16.18 -12.14
C ARG A 107 -13.01 16.11 -10.67
N SER A 108 -13.98 16.41 -9.81
CA SER A 108 -13.82 16.40 -8.35
C SER A 108 -15.16 16.18 -7.64
N GLY A 109 -15.07 16.01 -6.32
CA GLY A 109 -16.21 15.87 -5.42
C GLY A 109 -16.93 14.52 -5.54
N LEU A 110 -17.93 14.33 -4.71
CA LEU A 110 -18.70 13.08 -4.64
C LEU A 110 -19.55 12.82 -5.90
N GLY A 111 -19.82 13.85 -6.71
CA GLY A 111 -20.59 13.72 -7.95
C GLY A 111 -19.98 12.75 -8.96
N VAL A 112 -18.66 12.50 -8.90
CA VAL A 112 -17.99 11.52 -9.77
C VAL A 112 -18.47 10.09 -9.52
N LEU A 113 -19.02 9.80 -8.33
CA LEU A 113 -19.55 8.49 -7.98
C LEU A 113 -20.84 8.12 -8.71
N ALA A 114 -21.55 9.10 -9.24
CA ALA A 114 -22.71 8.88 -10.10
C ALA A 114 -22.33 8.59 -11.56
N GLY A 115 -21.06 8.76 -11.93
CA GLY A 115 -20.58 8.53 -13.29
C GLY A 115 -20.14 7.09 -13.57
N PRO A 116 -19.99 6.70 -14.84
CA PRO A 116 -19.60 5.34 -15.24
C PRO A 116 -18.19 4.94 -14.76
N SER A 117 -17.33 5.91 -14.47
CA SER A 117 -15.97 5.68 -13.98
C SER A 117 -15.87 5.40 -12.46
N ALA A 118 -16.98 5.47 -11.71
CA ALA A 118 -16.98 5.28 -10.27
C ALA A 118 -16.36 3.95 -9.82
N GLY A 119 -16.68 2.87 -10.51
CA GLY A 119 -16.14 1.54 -10.22
C GLY A 119 -14.62 1.48 -10.34
N TYR A 120 -14.05 2.11 -11.36
CA TYR A 120 -12.59 2.18 -11.55
C TYR A 120 -11.90 2.92 -10.40
N ILE A 121 -12.52 3.99 -9.89
CA ILE A 121 -11.99 4.79 -8.77
C ILE A 121 -11.80 3.93 -7.53
N PHE A 122 -12.80 3.13 -7.15
CA PHE A 122 -12.68 2.17 -6.05
C PHE A 122 -11.74 1.01 -6.40
N GLY A 123 -11.76 0.58 -7.66
CA GLY A 123 -10.87 -0.43 -8.19
C GLY A 123 -9.41 -0.08 -8.00
N PHE A 124 -9.02 1.16 -8.17
CA PHE A 124 -7.63 1.63 -7.97
C PHE A 124 -7.13 1.40 -6.54
N LEU A 125 -7.95 1.68 -5.53
CA LEU A 125 -7.56 1.49 -4.13
C LEU A 125 -7.30 0.01 -3.83
N LEU A 126 -8.23 -0.86 -4.25
CA LEU A 126 -8.12 -2.29 -4.01
C LEU A 126 -6.99 -2.92 -4.84
N ALA A 127 -6.84 -2.52 -6.11
CA ALA A 127 -5.81 -3.03 -6.98
C ALA A 127 -4.40 -2.67 -6.50
N ALA A 128 -4.16 -1.41 -6.09
CA ALA A 128 -2.87 -0.99 -5.52
C ALA A 128 -2.53 -1.78 -4.26
N THR A 129 -3.52 -2.00 -3.41
CA THR A 129 -3.34 -2.77 -2.17
C THR A 129 -3.04 -4.23 -2.47
N ALA A 130 -3.80 -4.85 -3.37
CA ALA A 130 -3.66 -6.24 -3.75
C ALA A 130 -2.31 -6.52 -4.44
N VAL A 131 -1.95 -5.72 -5.45
CA VAL A 131 -0.65 -5.89 -6.11
C VAL A 131 0.51 -5.64 -5.15
N GLY A 132 0.36 -4.71 -4.19
CA GLY A 132 1.34 -4.49 -3.13
C GLY A 132 1.49 -5.71 -2.22
N ALA A 133 0.39 -6.37 -1.85
CA ALA A 133 0.42 -7.59 -1.06
C ALA A 133 1.06 -8.75 -1.83
N LEU A 134 0.67 -8.95 -3.08
CA LEU A 134 1.26 -9.95 -3.97
C LEU A 134 2.75 -9.70 -4.19
N THR A 135 3.18 -8.44 -4.32
CA THR A 135 4.60 -8.07 -4.44
C THR A 135 5.39 -8.55 -3.22
N VAL A 136 4.88 -8.33 -2.01
CA VAL A 136 5.53 -8.81 -0.79
C VAL A 136 5.67 -10.34 -0.80
N VAL A 137 4.63 -11.06 -1.21
CA VAL A 137 4.65 -12.53 -1.32
C VAL A 137 5.68 -12.98 -2.36
N VAL A 138 5.68 -12.37 -3.55
CA VAL A 138 6.62 -12.69 -4.63
C VAL A 138 8.06 -12.45 -4.15
N LEU A 139 8.37 -11.29 -3.58
CA LEU A 139 9.72 -10.96 -3.10
C LEU A 139 10.21 -11.94 -2.04
N ARG A 140 9.34 -12.38 -1.13
CA ARG A 140 9.67 -13.37 -0.10
C ARG A 140 9.98 -14.74 -0.70
N ARG A 141 9.13 -15.22 -1.61
CA ARG A 141 9.23 -16.56 -2.18
C ARG A 141 10.28 -16.69 -3.27
N THR A 142 10.69 -15.58 -3.89
CA THR A 142 11.61 -15.59 -5.03
C THR A 142 13.00 -15.02 -4.71
N ALA A 143 13.38 -14.94 -3.42
CA ALA A 143 14.68 -14.39 -3.01
C ALA A 143 15.88 -15.10 -3.69
N ALA A 144 15.78 -16.41 -3.90
CA ALA A 144 16.82 -17.23 -4.54
C ALA A 144 16.64 -17.38 -6.06
N HIS A 145 15.59 -16.80 -6.67
CA HIS A 145 15.28 -16.96 -8.09
C HIS A 145 15.86 -15.83 -8.94
N SER A 146 15.94 -16.07 -10.26
CA SER A 146 16.45 -15.08 -11.20
C SER A 146 15.57 -13.80 -11.25
N ALA A 147 16.20 -12.67 -11.60
CA ALA A 147 15.50 -11.41 -11.76
C ALA A 147 14.39 -11.47 -12.83
N LYS A 148 14.62 -12.24 -13.90
CA LYS A 148 13.61 -12.45 -14.97
C LYS A 148 12.37 -13.16 -14.45
N PHE A 149 12.54 -14.25 -13.69
CA PHE A 149 11.43 -14.99 -13.09
C PHE A 149 10.61 -14.11 -12.14
N ARG A 150 11.29 -13.32 -11.32
CA ARG A 150 10.64 -12.33 -10.43
C ARG A 150 9.85 -11.29 -11.20
N ALA A 151 10.41 -10.75 -12.29
CA ALA A 151 9.71 -9.78 -13.14
C ALA A 151 8.43 -10.36 -13.73
N VAL A 152 8.46 -11.59 -14.21
CA VAL A 152 7.27 -12.28 -14.76
C VAL A 152 6.20 -12.44 -13.67
N LEU A 153 6.57 -12.89 -12.47
CA LEU A 153 5.59 -13.05 -11.37
C LEU A 153 4.99 -11.71 -10.92
N LEU A 154 5.79 -10.63 -10.88
CA LEU A 154 5.28 -9.29 -10.57
C LEU A 154 4.36 -8.77 -11.66
N PHE A 155 4.66 -9.05 -12.93
CA PHE A 155 3.76 -8.73 -14.03
C PHE A 155 2.43 -9.50 -13.93
N CYS A 156 2.47 -10.80 -13.69
CA CYS A 156 1.25 -11.59 -13.45
C CYS A 156 0.44 -11.05 -12.26
N ALA A 157 1.11 -10.68 -11.16
CA ALA A 157 0.46 -10.08 -10.00
C ALA A 157 -0.21 -8.73 -10.35
N ALA A 158 0.45 -7.88 -11.15
CA ALA A 158 -0.11 -6.62 -11.60
C ALA A 158 -1.31 -6.84 -12.53
N MET A 159 -1.19 -7.75 -13.51
CA MET A 159 -2.30 -8.08 -14.43
C MET A 159 -3.51 -8.65 -13.68
N VAL A 160 -3.31 -9.60 -12.78
CA VAL A 160 -4.41 -10.18 -11.99
C VAL A 160 -5.08 -9.10 -11.14
N SER A 161 -4.30 -8.25 -10.46
CA SER A 161 -4.86 -7.16 -9.64
C SER A 161 -5.63 -6.15 -10.49
N SER A 162 -5.11 -5.81 -11.68
CA SER A 162 -5.78 -4.91 -12.63
C SER A 162 -7.10 -5.52 -13.13
N ILE A 163 -7.07 -6.77 -13.63
CA ILE A 163 -8.26 -7.43 -14.17
C ILE A 163 -9.34 -7.58 -13.10
N VAL A 164 -8.98 -8.07 -11.92
CA VAL A 164 -9.96 -8.37 -10.86
C VAL A 164 -10.56 -7.08 -10.28
N PHE A 165 -9.71 -6.12 -9.91
CA PHE A 165 -10.17 -4.96 -9.17
C PHE A 165 -10.44 -3.75 -10.05
N VAL A 166 -9.56 -3.39 -10.99
CA VAL A 166 -9.79 -2.20 -11.83
C VAL A 166 -10.88 -2.48 -12.84
N HIS A 167 -10.71 -3.51 -13.67
CA HIS A 167 -11.68 -3.85 -14.71
C HIS A 167 -12.97 -4.43 -14.13
N GLY A 168 -12.87 -5.36 -13.16
CA GLY A 168 -14.05 -5.97 -12.53
C GLY A 168 -14.98 -4.93 -11.90
N LEU A 169 -14.43 -4.04 -11.06
CA LEU A 169 -15.23 -2.96 -10.48
C LEU A 169 -15.59 -1.88 -11.51
N GLY A 170 -14.74 -1.63 -12.51
CA GLY A 170 -15.03 -0.74 -13.62
C GLY A 170 -16.25 -1.17 -14.40
N ILE A 171 -16.31 -2.44 -14.79
CA ILE A 171 -17.47 -3.05 -15.47
C ILE A 171 -18.73 -2.91 -14.59
N LEU A 172 -18.61 -3.27 -13.29
CA LEU A 172 -19.71 -3.13 -12.35
C LEU A 172 -20.22 -1.68 -12.25
N GLY A 173 -19.30 -0.70 -12.18
CA GLY A 173 -19.64 0.72 -12.15
C GLY A 173 -20.37 1.18 -13.43
N MET A 174 -19.95 0.73 -14.60
CA MET A 174 -20.65 1.00 -15.86
C MET A 174 -22.06 0.37 -15.91
N MET A 175 -22.21 -0.84 -15.38
CA MET A 175 -23.52 -1.49 -15.29
C MET A 175 -24.47 -0.72 -14.36
N LEU A 176 -23.99 -0.31 -13.20
CA LEU A 176 -24.81 0.36 -12.18
C LEU A 176 -25.15 1.81 -12.56
N ASN A 177 -24.18 2.60 -13.00
CA ASN A 177 -24.33 4.03 -13.21
C ASN A 177 -24.70 4.40 -14.65
N ALA A 178 -24.10 3.70 -15.66
CA ALA A 178 -24.45 3.92 -17.06
C ALA A 178 -25.57 3.00 -17.57
N LYS A 179 -26.09 2.10 -16.71
CA LYS A 179 -27.18 1.15 -17.03
C LYS A 179 -26.85 0.23 -18.22
N LEU A 180 -25.57 -0.06 -18.45
CA LEU A 180 -25.12 -0.96 -19.50
C LEU A 180 -25.43 -2.43 -19.14
N SER A 181 -25.71 -3.24 -20.15
CA SER A 181 -25.69 -4.69 -19.98
C SER A 181 -24.27 -5.17 -19.71
N LEU A 182 -24.10 -6.35 -19.07
CA LEU A 182 -22.77 -6.94 -18.82
C LEU A 182 -21.95 -7.03 -20.10
N SER A 183 -22.55 -7.49 -21.21
CA SER A 183 -21.85 -7.61 -22.49
C SER A 183 -21.37 -6.26 -23.03
N ALA A 184 -22.21 -5.24 -22.97
CA ALA A 184 -21.86 -3.89 -23.40
C ALA A 184 -20.77 -3.27 -22.53
N ALA A 185 -20.85 -3.41 -21.20
CA ALA A 185 -19.85 -2.92 -20.29
C ALA A 185 -18.50 -3.65 -20.47
N PHE A 186 -18.51 -4.98 -20.66
CA PHE A 186 -17.32 -5.76 -20.94
C PHE A 186 -16.65 -5.36 -22.27
N LEU A 187 -17.42 -5.22 -23.34
CA LEU A 187 -16.90 -4.77 -24.64
C LEU A 187 -16.31 -3.36 -24.58
N ALA A 188 -16.93 -2.47 -23.83
CA ALA A 188 -16.41 -1.12 -23.61
C ALA A 188 -15.07 -1.16 -22.82
N ASP A 189 -14.99 -2.00 -21.81
CA ASP A 189 -13.81 -2.18 -20.98
C ASP A 189 -12.64 -2.83 -21.75
N LEU A 190 -12.93 -3.68 -22.73
CA LEU A 190 -11.93 -4.40 -23.51
C LEU A 190 -10.95 -3.45 -24.24
N ALA A 191 -11.37 -2.22 -24.55
CA ALA A 191 -10.52 -1.19 -25.16
C ALA A 191 -9.32 -0.77 -24.28
N PHE A 192 -9.38 -0.99 -22.98
CA PHE A 192 -8.31 -0.63 -22.03
C PHE A 192 -7.18 -1.67 -22.00
N TYR A 193 -7.49 -2.96 -22.26
CA TYR A 193 -6.55 -4.08 -22.05
C TYR A 193 -5.21 -3.94 -22.79
N PRO A 194 -5.16 -3.59 -24.10
CA PRO A 194 -3.87 -3.47 -24.78
C PRO A 194 -2.97 -2.42 -24.14
N GLY A 195 -3.55 -1.27 -23.76
CA GLY A 195 -2.83 -0.21 -23.06
C GLY A 195 -2.37 -0.65 -21.66
N ASP A 196 -3.20 -1.39 -20.95
CA ASP A 196 -2.91 -1.81 -19.58
C ASP A 196 -1.83 -2.92 -19.52
N VAL A 197 -1.71 -3.77 -20.54
CA VAL A 197 -0.56 -4.67 -20.66
C VAL A 197 0.74 -3.88 -20.71
N ILE A 198 0.82 -2.85 -21.56
CA ILE A 198 2.02 -2.00 -21.71
C ILE A 198 2.29 -1.25 -20.40
N LYS A 199 1.28 -0.66 -19.79
CA LYS A 199 1.39 0.06 -18.52
C LYS A 199 1.88 -0.83 -17.38
N ASN A 200 1.39 -2.08 -17.31
CA ASN A 200 1.84 -3.03 -16.28
C ASN A 200 3.30 -3.48 -16.51
N ILE A 201 3.74 -3.66 -17.78
CA ILE A 201 5.16 -3.93 -18.08
C ILE A 201 6.02 -2.76 -17.60
N LEU A 202 5.62 -1.52 -17.92
CA LEU A 202 6.34 -0.32 -17.48
C LEU A 202 6.35 -0.18 -15.95
N ALA A 203 5.21 -0.40 -15.30
CA ALA A 203 5.10 -0.34 -13.83
C ALA A 203 6.06 -1.32 -13.15
N VAL A 204 6.11 -2.57 -13.63
CA VAL A 204 7.03 -3.60 -13.09
C VAL A 204 8.49 -3.22 -13.34
N THR A 205 8.82 -2.73 -14.53
CA THR A 205 10.18 -2.34 -14.89
C THR A 205 10.68 -1.19 -13.99
N VAL A 206 9.85 -0.16 -13.81
CA VAL A 206 10.13 0.97 -12.93
C VAL A 206 10.23 0.53 -11.47
N ALA A 207 9.29 -0.31 -11.00
CA ALA A 207 9.32 -0.81 -9.63
C ALA A 207 10.58 -1.63 -9.32
N LEU A 208 11.00 -2.51 -10.23
CA LEU A 208 12.24 -3.28 -10.08
C LEU A 208 13.48 -2.38 -10.05
N THR A 209 13.51 -1.32 -10.85
CA THR A 209 14.57 -0.32 -10.85
C THR A 209 14.59 0.43 -9.53
N LEU A 210 13.43 0.86 -9.02
CA LEU A 210 13.30 1.50 -7.72
C LEU A 210 13.75 0.58 -6.59
N HIS A 211 13.38 -0.70 -6.60
CA HIS A 211 13.81 -1.67 -5.59
C HIS A 211 15.32 -1.91 -5.62
N LYS A 212 15.94 -1.84 -6.79
CA LYS A 212 17.39 -1.96 -6.94
C LYS A 212 18.13 -0.70 -6.42
N ALA A 213 17.62 0.48 -6.76
CA ALA A 213 18.20 1.76 -6.35
C ALA A 213 17.95 2.06 -4.87
N PHE A 214 16.77 1.70 -4.35
CA PHE A 214 16.31 1.99 -2.99
C PHE A 214 15.77 0.74 -2.30
N PRO A 215 16.63 -0.21 -1.90
CA PRO A 215 16.18 -1.48 -1.31
C PRO A 215 15.46 -1.30 0.03
N ASP A 216 15.59 -0.14 0.68
CA ASP A 216 14.87 0.19 1.92
C ASP A 216 13.39 0.52 1.70
N LEU A 217 12.97 0.81 0.48
CA LEU A 217 11.57 1.08 0.19
C LEU A 217 10.66 -0.10 0.56
N LEU A 218 11.00 -1.31 0.15
CA LEU A 218 10.19 -2.50 0.40
C LEU A 218 11.02 -3.72 0.78
N ILE A 219 12.11 -4.03 0.06
CA ILE A 219 12.84 -5.30 0.19
C ILE A 219 13.40 -5.49 1.59
N ARG A 220 14.12 -4.51 2.15
CA ARG A 220 14.68 -4.61 3.50
C ARG A 220 13.62 -4.64 4.59
N ARG A 221 12.49 -3.93 4.41
CA ARG A 221 11.36 -4.00 5.33
C ARG A 221 10.72 -5.38 5.36
N VAL A 222 10.50 -5.99 4.19
CA VAL A 222 9.99 -7.35 4.07
C VAL A 222 10.92 -8.35 4.79
N ARG A 223 12.24 -8.20 4.61
CA ARG A 223 13.24 -9.08 5.24
C ARG A 223 13.28 -8.90 6.76
N ARG A 224 13.22 -7.65 7.28
CA ARG A 224 13.20 -7.40 8.73
C ARG A 224 12.00 -8.02 9.44
N VAL A 225 10.82 -7.92 8.85
CA VAL A 225 9.60 -8.51 9.41
C VAL A 225 9.69 -10.03 9.44
N HIS A 226 10.29 -10.65 8.42
CA HIS A 226 10.48 -12.10 8.38
C HIS A 226 11.41 -12.58 9.49
N LEU A 227 12.57 -11.94 9.66
CA LEU A 227 13.54 -12.30 10.71
C LEU A 227 12.99 -12.07 12.13
N ALA A 228 12.20 -11.02 12.35
CA ALA A 228 11.57 -10.78 13.63
C ALA A 228 10.52 -11.85 13.98
N GLY A 229 9.71 -12.29 13.00
CA GLY A 229 8.74 -13.35 13.18
C GLY A 229 9.38 -14.72 13.46
N GLU A 230 10.54 -15.01 12.87
CA GLU A 230 11.29 -16.24 13.16
C GLU A 230 11.94 -16.23 14.57
N ALA A 231 12.32 -15.06 15.07
CA ALA A 231 12.88 -14.91 16.42
C ALA A 231 11.81 -15.09 17.50
N ASP A 232 10.60 -14.56 17.27
CA ASP A 232 9.46 -14.65 18.20
C ASP A 232 8.84 -16.06 18.22
N GLY A 233 8.89 -16.80 17.10
CA GLY A 233 8.41 -18.19 17.02
C GLY A 233 9.36 -19.24 17.59
N ARG A 234 10.56 -18.85 18.07
CA ARG A 234 11.56 -19.73 18.72
C ARG A 234 11.66 -19.53 20.22
N ALA A 235 10.89 -18.63 20.81
CA ALA A 235 10.77 -18.37 22.24
C ALA A 235 9.53 -19.04 22.81
#